data_16e258aabe09cb8083ad8d830e5ae005
#
_entry.id   16e258aabe09cb8083ad8d830e5ae005
#
_cell.length_a   1.000
_cell.length_b   1.000
_cell.length_c   1.000
_cell.angle_alpha   90.00
_cell.angle_beta   90.00
_cell.angle_gamma   90.00
#
_symmetry.space_group_name_H-M   'P 1'
#
loop_
_entity.id
_entity.type
_entity.pdbx_description
1 polymer ?
#
loop_
_entity_poly.entity_id
_entity_poly.type
_entity_poly.pdbx_seq_one_letter_code
_entity_poly.pdbx_strand_id
1 'polypeptide(L)'
;VDSMQASIKSREKHIRYQAEHDVLTGLFNRNYVEGYFESELGSGHSVQVVAITVIGFRTINDLYGYSNGDNTLKALAERLQRWPGTSARLAGGEILYITHDALNDDQLETLKHILEQPVESNLIAIPVKVAMAVIDCPKDASSSEELFRKMNIVTDEAIHSDSWCVRYKADLEDKYTRRLSITTELKRALISQQNELSMVYQPKIDLQTMKVCSMEALIRWNNSVLGFVPPDEFITIAEQAGLIEQVTSWVMKQTISDLAYFREKGYGFTVAMNLSTQDIQNKVLLTKLVSLLTEEGLSPEALELEITESDLVADASLAIENLNELTARGFHFAI
;
A
#
# COMPACT_ATOMS: atom_id res chain seq x y z
N VAL A 1 34.17 -19.10 -44.81
CA VAL A 1 32.87 -18.48 -45.14
C VAL A 1 31.80 -19.05 -44.20
N ASP A 2 31.70 -20.37 -44.04
CA ASP A 2 30.68 -21.03 -43.20
C ASP A 2 30.76 -20.67 -41.71
N SER A 3 31.99 -20.56 -41.14
CA SER A 3 32.16 -20.19 -39.72
C SER A 3 31.75 -18.73 -39.44
N MET A 4 31.97 -17.82 -40.40
CA MET A 4 31.60 -16.43 -40.29
C MET A 4 30.05 -16.23 -40.40
N GLN A 5 29.44 -16.97 -41.34
CA GLN A 5 27.96 -16.97 -41.46
C GLN A 5 27.28 -17.57 -40.23
N ALA A 6 27.83 -18.66 -39.65
CA ALA A 6 27.34 -19.23 -38.40
C ALA A 6 27.47 -18.25 -37.22
N SER A 7 28.61 -17.53 -37.16
CA SER A 7 28.81 -16.49 -36.12
C SER A 7 27.87 -15.31 -36.24
N ILE A 8 27.64 -14.84 -37.47
CA ILE A 8 26.67 -13.76 -37.75
C ILE A 8 25.24 -14.20 -37.34
N LYS A 9 24.80 -15.38 -37.75
CA LYS A 9 23.48 -15.92 -37.43
C LYS A 9 23.29 -16.16 -35.92
N SER A 10 24.34 -16.59 -35.23
CA SER A 10 24.31 -16.69 -33.74
C SER A 10 24.18 -15.34 -33.08
N ARG A 11 24.91 -14.32 -33.59
CA ARG A 11 24.84 -12.95 -33.07
C ARG A 11 23.49 -12.29 -33.31
N GLU A 12 22.91 -12.49 -34.49
CA GLU A 12 21.55 -12.03 -34.80
C GLU A 12 20.51 -12.67 -33.88
N LYS A 13 20.60 -13.98 -33.64
CA LYS A 13 19.72 -14.66 -32.67
C LYS A 13 19.88 -14.10 -31.28
N HIS A 14 21.09 -13.83 -30.84
CA HIS A 14 21.36 -13.28 -29.53
C HIS A 14 20.79 -11.85 -29.38
N ILE A 15 21.01 -11.00 -30.38
CA ILE A 15 20.46 -9.63 -30.42
C ILE A 15 18.94 -9.66 -30.42
N ARG A 16 18.33 -10.53 -31.22
CA ARG A 16 16.86 -10.69 -31.24
C ARG A 16 16.35 -11.15 -29.88
N TYR A 17 16.99 -12.15 -29.28
CA TYR A 17 16.61 -12.64 -27.95
C TYR A 17 16.68 -11.54 -26.89
N GLN A 18 17.75 -10.74 -26.87
CA GLN A 18 17.87 -9.60 -25.96
C GLN A 18 16.84 -8.48 -26.24
N ALA A 19 16.44 -8.32 -27.50
CA ALA A 19 15.40 -7.34 -27.86
C ALA A 19 13.98 -7.76 -27.43
N GLU A 20 13.75 -9.07 -27.31
CA GLU A 20 12.42 -9.64 -27.01
C GLU A 20 12.27 -10.14 -25.57
N HIS A 21 13.38 -10.43 -24.87
CA HIS A 21 13.32 -11.08 -23.55
C HIS A 21 13.98 -10.24 -22.45
N ASP A 22 13.51 -10.46 -21.23
CA ASP A 22 14.17 -9.99 -20.00
C ASP A 22 15.35 -10.92 -19.65
N VAL A 23 16.52 -10.35 -19.54
CA VAL A 23 17.78 -11.10 -19.36
C VAL A 23 17.83 -11.85 -18.02
N LEU A 24 17.17 -11.32 -16.99
CA LEU A 24 17.17 -11.93 -15.66
C LEU A 24 16.29 -13.17 -15.58
N THR A 25 15.06 -13.07 -16.08
CA THR A 25 14.01 -14.09 -15.91
C THR A 25 13.84 -15.00 -17.12
N GLY A 26 14.31 -14.57 -18.30
CA GLY A 26 14.07 -15.26 -19.57
C GLY A 26 12.63 -15.14 -20.09
N LEU A 27 11.75 -14.46 -19.37
CA LEU A 27 10.42 -14.11 -19.87
C LEU A 27 10.53 -13.08 -21.00
N PHE A 28 9.47 -12.88 -21.76
CA PHE A 28 9.41 -11.76 -22.69
C PHE A 28 9.57 -10.43 -21.96
N ASN A 29 10.03 -9.41 -22.65
CA ASN A 29 10.11 -8.05 -22.11
C ASN A 29 8.87 -7.23 -22.48
N ARG A 30 8.78 -6.02 -21.96
CA ARG A 30 7.68 -5.11 -22.20
C ARG A 30 7.44 -4.84 -23.70
N ASN A 31 8.51 -4.53 -24.43
CA ASN A 31 8.39 -4.19 -25.88
C ASN A 31 7.79 -5.33 -26.69
N TYR A 32 8.20 -6.56 -26.40
CA TYR A 32 7.65 -7.73 -27.09
C TYR A 32 6.17 -7.91 -26.77
N VAL A 33 5.78 -7.82 -25.50
CA VAL A 33 4.40 -8.08 -25.08
C VAL A 33 3.44 -7.01 -25.57
N GLU A 34 3.86 -5.76 -25.70
CA GLU A 34 3.06 -4.70 -26.33
C GLU A 34 2.73 -5.06 -27.78
N GLY A 35 3.74 -5.43 -28.57
CA GLY A 35 3.54 -5.86 -29.96
C GLY A 35 2.72 -7.14 -30.10
N TYR A 36 2.94 -8.10 -29.20
CA TYR A 36 2.18 -9.35 -29.17
C TYR A 36 0.69 -9.07 -28.89
N PHE A 37 0.39 -8.26 -27.88
CA PHE A 37 -0.98 -7.89 -27.51
C PHE A 37 -1.71 -7.18 -28.65
N GLU A 38 -1.07 -6.20 -29.29
CA GLU A 38 -1.66 -5.50 -30.45
C GLU A 38 -1.92 -6.46 -31.63
N SER A 39 -1.03 -7.42 -31.86
CA SER A 39 -1.19 -8.44 -32.89
C SER A 39 -2.38 -9.37 -32.62
N GLU A 40 -2.55 -9.79 -31.36
CA GLU A 40 -3.67 -10.64 -30.95
C GLU A 40 -5.02 -9.93 -31.16
N LEU A 41 -5.13 -8.68 -30.70
CA LEU A 41 -6.33 -7.88 -30.89
C LEU A 41 -6.59 -7.57 -32.38
N GLY A 42 -5.54 -7.24 -33.13
CA GLY A 42 -5.63 -7.00 -34.57
C GLY A 42 -6.10 -8.23 -35.38
N SER A 43 -5.85 -9.42 -34.87
CA SER A 43 -6.31 -10.70 -35.38
C SER A 43 -7.74 -11.08 -34.94
N GLY A 44 -8.37 -10.25 -34.09
CA GLY A 44 -9.71 -10.48 -33.56
C GLY A 44 -9.77 -11.52 -32.43
N HIS A 45 -8.63 -11.86 -31.82
CA HIS A 45 -8.59 -12.78 -30.72
C HIS A 45 -8.99 -12.08 -29.40
N SER A 46 -9.69 -12.83 -28.55
CA SER A 46 -9.90 -12.42 -27.16
C SER A 46 -8.80 -13.02 -26.29
N VAL A 47 -8.25 -12.20 -25.39
CA VAL A 47 -7.23 -12.64 -24.44
C VAL A 47 -7.57 -12.12 -23.04
N GLN A 48 -7.24 -12.91 -22.03
CA GLN A 48 -7.22 -12.44 -20.66
C GLN A 48 -5.80 -12.08 -20.28
N VAL A 49 -5.63 -10.90 -19.69
CA VAL A 49 -4.35 -10.41 -19.17
C VAL A 49 -4.41 -10.41 -17.65
N VAL A 50 -3.45 -11.07 -17.03
CA VAL A 50 -3.26 -11.07 -15.58
C VAL A 50 -1.96 -10.35 -15.27
N ALA A 51 -2.05 -9.16 -14.68
CA ALA A 51 -0.89 -8.47 -14.14
C ALA A 51 -0.62 -8.97 -12.73
N ILE A 52 0.60 -9.38 -12.48
CA ILE A 52 1.05 -9.98 -11.23
C ILE A 52 2.13 -9.07 -10.65
N THR A 53 1.92 -8.58 -9.44
CA THR A 53 2.86 -7.68 -8.76
C THR A 53 3.31 -8.32 -7.45
N VAL A 54 4.62 -8.43 -7.27
CA VAL A 54 5.21 -8.89 -6.00
C VAL A 54 5.10 -7.78 -4.98
N ILE A 55 4.32 -8.04 -3.93
CA ILE A 55 4.09 -7.07 -2.87
C ILE A 55 5.34 -6.91 -2.03
N GLY A 56 5.72 -5.66 -1.78
CA GLY A 56 6.92 -5.37 -0.99
C GLY A 56 8.22 -5.84 -1.64
N PHE A 57 8.32 -5.95 -2.98
CA PHE A 57 9.53 -6.41 -3.66
C PHE A 57 10.78 -5.61 -3.28
N ARG A 58 10.61 -4.30 -3.04
CA ARG A 58 11.70 -3.46 -2.52
C ARG A 58 12.16 -3.91 -1.14
N THR A 59 11.22 -4.21 -0.25
CA THR A 59 11.51 -4.74 1.10
C THR A 59 12.23 -6.08 1.04
N ILE A 60 11.87 -6.95 0.08
CA ILE A 60 12.61 -8.20 -0.15
C ILE A 60 14.07 -7.88 -0.50
N ASN A 61 14.33 -6.93 -1.40
CA ASN A 61 15.69 -6.51 -1.75
C ASN A 61 16.43 -5.90 -0.56
N ASP A 62 15.78 -5.05 0.22
CA ASP A 62 16.38 -4.36 1.36
C ASP A 62 16.72 -5.33 2.51
N LEU A 63 15.85 -6.31 2.79
CA LEU A 63 16.06 -7.28 3.86
C LEU A 63 16.96 -8.46 3.47
N TYR A 64 16.78 -8.99 2.28
CA TYR A 64 17.46 -10.22 1.85
C TYR A 64 18.57 -9.99 0.81
N GLY A 65 18.69 -8.77 0.28
CA GLY A 65 19.67 -8.39 -0.75
C GLY A 65 19.18 -8.64 -2.18
N TYR A 66 19.72 -7.90 -3.13
CA TYR A 66 19.34 -7.92 -4.55
C TYR A 66 19.45 -9.31 -5.20
N SER A 67 20.47 -10.10 -4.82
CA SER A 67 20.63 -11.48 -5.36
C SER A 67 19.45 -12.38 -5.01
N ASN A 68 18.91 -12.24 -3.82
CA ASN A 68 17.73 -12.99 -3.36
C ASN A 68 16.43 -12.46 -4.00
N GLY A 69 16.33 -11.15 -4.24
CA GLY A 69 15.26 -10.58 -5.03
C GLY A 69 15.28 -11.08 -6.48
N ASP A 70 16.44 -11.15 -7.11
CA ASP A 70 16.62 -11.70 -8.45
C ASP A 70 16.21 -13.18 -8.51
N ASN A 71 16.58 -13.99 -7.52
CA ASN A 71 16.18 -15.38 -7.42
C ASN A 71 14.66 -15.53 -7.19
N THR A 72 14.06 -14.61 -6.46
CA THR A 72 12.59 -14.57 -6.30
C THR A 72 11.91 -14.36 -7.65
N LEU A 73 12.35 -13.40 -8.46
CA LEU A 73 11.78 -13.17 -9.79
C LEU A 73 11.99 -14.35 -10.75
N LYS A 74 13.15 -15.01 -10.71
CA LYS A 74 13.42 -16.22 -11.50
C LYS A 74 12.48 -17.36 -11.12
N ALA A 75 12.29 -17.59 -9.83
CA ALA A 75 11.37 -18.63 -9.34
C ALA A 75 9.92 -18.38 -9.78
N LEU A 76 9.44 -17.13 -9.71
CA LEU A 76 8.13 -16.74 -10.20
C LEU A 76 8.00 -16.97 -11.72
N ALA A 77 9.02 -16.60 -12.49
CA ALA A 77 9.06 -16.84 -13.92
C ALA A 77 8.98 -18.34 -14.26
N GLU A 78 9.76 -19.19 -13.59
CA GLU A 78 9.71 -20.65 -13.77
C GLU A 78 8.35 -21.25 -13.41
N ARG A 79 7.69 -20.74 -12.38
CA ARG A 79 6.34 -21.15 -11.98
C ARG A 79 5.31 -20.79 -13.07
N LEU A 80 5.39 -19.57 -13.63
CA LEU A 80 4.50 -19.12 -14.69
C LEU A 80 4.72 -19.85 -16.02
N GLN A 81 5.94 -20.19 -16.37
CA GLN A 81 6.25 -20.94 -17.61
C GLN A 81 5.61 -22.34 -17.67
N ARG A 82 5.12 -22.86 -16.54
CA ARG A 82 4.37 -24.13 -16.48
C ARG A 82 2.90 -23.98 -16.85
N TRP A 83 2.42 -22.76 -16.99
CA TRP A 83 1.07 -22.44 -17.41
C TRP A 83 1.02 -22.13 -18.90
N PRO A 84 -0.03 -22.57 -19.63
CA PRO A 84 -0.16 -22.30 -21.06
C PRO A 84 -0.50 -20.83 -21.28
N GLY A 85 0.37 -20.10 -21.95
CA GLY A 85 0.19 -18.67 -22.25
C GLY A 85 1.53 -17.96 -22.47
N THR A 86 1.47 -16.66 -22.62
CA THR A 86 2.63 -15.78 -22.84
C THR A 86 2.90 -14.98 -21.57
N SER A 87 4.11 -15.06 -21.05
CA SER A 87 4.51 -14.31 -19.85
C SER A 87 5.61 -13.31 -20.18
N ALA A 88 5.51 -12.10 -19.63
CA ALA A 88 6.50 -11.05 -19.79
C ALA A 88 6.81 -10.37 -18.46
N ARG A 89 8.06 -9.98 -18.26
CA ARG A 89 8.46 -9.10 -17.16
C ARG A 89 8.43 -7.66 -17.61
N LEU A 90 7.80 -6.79 -16.82
CA LEU A 90 7.70 -5.36 -17.13
C LEU A 90 8.83 -4.57 -16.47
N ALA A 91 8.75 -4.38 -15.17
CA ALA A 91 9.76 -3.69 -14.38
C ALA A 91 9.65 -4.12 -12.90
N GLY A 92 10.70 -3.95 -12.12
CA GLY A 92 10.66 -4.27 -10.68
C GLY A 92 10.17 -5.69 -10.43
N GLY A 93 9.11 -5.81 -9.62
CA GLY A 93 8.42 -7.07 -9.31
C GLY A 93 7.17 -7.34 -10.14
N GLU A 94 7.01 -6.72 -11.31
CA GLU A 94 5.81 -6.80 -12.14
C GLU A 94 5.98 -7.79 -13.29
N ILE A 95 5.04 -8.73 -13.40
CA ILE A 95 4.99 -9.75 -14.46
C ILE A 95 3.60 -9.71 -15.09
N LEU A 96 3.53 -9.81 -16.41
CA LEU A 96 2.31 -9.99 -17.17
C LEU A 96 2.17 -11.44 -17.60
N TYR A 97 0.96 -11.98 -17.49
CA TYR A 97 0.58 -13.27 -18.04
C TYR A 97 -0.62 -13.09 -18.96
N ILE A 98 -0.53 -13.53 -20.21
CA ILE A 98 -1.56 -13.42 -21.25
C ILE A 98 -1.96 -14.82 -21.67
N THR A 99 -3.27 -15.09 -21.66
CA THR A 99 -3.84 -16.37 -22.08
C THR A 99 -5.09 -16.18 -22.93
N HIS A 100 -5.32 -17.09 -23.89
CA HIS A 100 -6.57 -17.17 -24.66
C HIS A 100 -7.68 -17.86 -23.87
N ASP A 101 -7.31 -18.80 -23.02
CA ASP A 101 -8.25 -19.50 -22.12
C ASP A 101 -8.41 -18.69 -20.84
N ALA A 102 -9.52 -17.97 -20.73
CA ALA A 102 -9.80 -17.15 -19.55
C ALA A 102 -9.83 -18.00 -18.27
N LEU A 103 -9.02 -17.63 -17.31
CA LEU A 103 -8.97 -18.28 -16.00
C LEU A 103 -10.20 -17.88 -15.17
N ASN A 104 -10.85 -18.85 -14.57
CA ASN A 104 -11.88 -18.63 -13.57
C ASN A 104 -11.23 -18.30 -12.21
N ASP A 105 -12.06 -17.99 -11.21
CA ASP A 105 -11.55 -17.55 -9.90
C ASP A 105 -10.79 -18.66 -9.16
N ASP A 106 -11.21 -19.94 -9.29
CA ASP A 106 -10.50 -21.10 -8.70
C ASP A 106 -9.10 -21.29 -9.32
N GLN A 107 -9.00 -21.08 -10.64
CA GLN A 107 -7.74 -21.17 -11.36
C GLN A 107 -6.79 -19.98 -11.00
N LEU A 108 -7.36 -18.79 -10.83
CA LEU A 108 -6.60 -17.62 -10.37
C LEU A 108 -6.09 -17.81 -8.94
N GLU A 109 -6.91 -18.35 -8.05
CA GLU A 109 -6.48 -18.67 -6.68
C GLU A 109 -5.41 -19.78 -6.66
N THR A 110 -5.55 -20.79 -7.53
CA THR A 110 -4.51 -21.84 -7.70
C THR A 110 -3.20 -21.23 -8.21
N LEU A 111 -3.26 -20.34 -9.20
CA LEU A 111 -2.10 -19.63 -9.73
C LEU A 111 -1.42 -18.81 -8.63
N LYS A 112 -2.21 -18.02 -7.89
CA LYS A 112 -1.74 -17.23 -6.77
C LYS A 112 -1.02 -18.08 -5.73
N HIS A 113 -1.65 -19.18 -5.30
CA HIS A 113 -1.06 -20.10 -4.33
C HIS A 113 0.28 -20.69 -4.79
N ILE A 114 0.41 -21.03 -6.09
CA ILE A 114 1.66 -21.52 -6.66
C ILE A 114 2.74 -20.41 -6.65
N LEU A 115 2.36 -19.17 -7.00
CA LEU A 115 3.27 -18.05 -7.01
C LEU A 115 3.75 -17.65 -5.60
N GLU A 116 2.89 -17.78 -4.61
CA GLU A 116 3.17 -17.43 -3.21
C GLU A 116 3.91 -18.52 -2.43
N GLN A 117 4.21 -19.66 -3.03
CA GLN A 117 5.08 -20.63 -2.39
C GLN A 117 6.43 -19.99 -2.03
N PRO A 118 6.98 -20.22 -0.84
CA PRO A 118 8.27 -19.67 -0.45
C PRO A 118 9.36 -19.95 -1.53
N VAL A 119 10.24 -18.99 -1.71
CA VAL A 119 11.37 -19.14 -2.62
C VAL A 119 12.60 -19.51 -1.81
N GLU A 120 13.11 -20.73 -2.02
CA GLU A 120 14.34 -21.20 -1.41
C GLU A 120 15.54 -20.54 -2.11
N SER A 121 16.28 -19.70 -1.40
CA SER A 121 17.47 -19.04 -1.91
C SER A 121 18.53 -18.92 -0.82
N ASN A 122 19.74 -19.42 -1.09
CA ASN A 122 20.88 -19.33 -0.17
C ASN A 122 20.58 -19.80 1.26
N LEU A 123 19.85 -20.91 1.43
CA LEU A 123 19.41 -21.48 2.71
C LEU A 123 18.37 -20.63 3.46
N ILE A 124 17.74 -19.68 2.79
CA ILE A 124 16.69 -18.84 3.33
C ILE A 124 15.40 -19.12 2.54
N ALA A 125 14.29 -19.34 3.22
CA ALA A 125 12.96 -19.41 2.63
C ALA A 125 12.36 -17.99 2.62
N ILE A 126 12.27 -17.38 1.44
CA ILE A 126 11.74 -16.02 1.27
C ILE A 126 10.24 -16.12 1.06
N PRO A 127 9.42 -15.56 1.95
CA PRO A 127 7.98 -15.50 1.74
C PRO A 127 7.65 -14.51 0.60
N VAL A 128 6.76 -14.93 -0.28
CA VAL A 128 6.31 -14.11 -1.41
C VAL A 128 4.82 -13.88 -1.29
N LYS A 129 4.38 -12.66 -1.52
CA LYS A 129 2.98 -12.27 -1.68
C LYS A 129 2.80 -11.58 -3.02
N VAL A 130 1.70 -11.89 -3.70
CA VAL A 130 1.38 -11.29 -5.00
C VAL A 130 -0.01 -10.68 -5.03
N ALA A 131 -0.12 -9.50 -5.66
CA ALA A 131 -1.38 -8.94 -6.08
C ALA A 131 -1.60 -9.26 -7.56
N MET A 132 -2.84 -9.58 -7.94
CA MET A 132 -3.19 -9.94 -9.30
C MET A 132 -4.32 -9.05 -9.81
N ALA A 133 -4.10 -8.43 -10.97
CA ALA A 133 -5.07 -7.63 -11.69
C ALA A 133 -5.49 -8.36 -12.97
N VAL A 134 -6.79 -8.59 -13.16
CA VAL A 134 -7.33 -9.35 -14.29
C VAL A 134 -8.12 -8.43 -15.23
N ILE A 135 -7.77 -8.46 -16.51
CA ILE A 135 -8.37 -7.62 -17.54
C ILE A 135 -8.73 -8.50 -18.74
N ASP A 136 -9.99 -8.48 -19.17
CA ASP A 136 -10.48 -9.25 -20.30
C ASP A 136 -10.49 -8.38 -21.57
N CYS A 137 -9.68 -8.72 -22.57
CA CYS A 137 -9.52 -7.96 -23.80
C CYS A 137 -10.16 -8.67 -25.01
N PRO A 138 -10.81 -7.95 -25.91
CA PRO A 138 -10.90 -6.49 -26.06
C PRO A 138 -12.03 -5.82 -25.24
N LYS A 139 -12.80 -6.57 -24.44
CA LYS A 139 -13.94 -6.06 -23.68
C LYS A 139 -13.56 -4.91 -22.75
N ASP A 140 -12.49 -5.07 -21.99
CA ASP A 140 -12.06 -4.11 -20.98
C ASP A 140 -10.97 -3.17 -21.49
N ALA A 141 -10.14 -3.61 -22.43
CA ALA A 141 -9.10 -2.78 -23.06
C ALA A 141 -8.91 -3.19 -24.54
N SER A 142 -8.89 -2.19 -25.43
CA SER A 142 -8.83 -2.36 -26.87
C SER A 142 -7.49 -1.96 -27.50
N SER A 143 -6.54 -1.49 -26.69
CA SER A 143 -5.18 -1.13 -27.08
C SER A 143 -4.20 -1.39 -25.94
N SER A 144 -2.91 -1.47 -26.25
CA SER A 144 -1.85 -1.63 -25.26
C SER A 144 -1.79 -0.44 -24.28
N GLU A 145 -1.99 0.78 -24.78
CA GLU A 145 -2.04 1.98 -23.93
C GLU A 145 -3.18 1.91 -22.91
N GLU A 146 -4.38 1.53 -23.38
CA GLU A 146 -5.54 1.36 -22.49
C GLU A 146 -5.32 0.21 -21.50
N LEU A 147 -4.75 -0.91 -21.96
CA LEU A 147 -4.40 -2.04 -21.10
C LEU A 147 -3.48 -1.62 -19.95
N PHE A 148 -2.35 -0.97 -20.25
CA PHE A 148 -1.39 -0.59 -19.21
C PHE A 148 -1.96 0.46 -18.25
N ARG A 149 -2.77 1.40 -18.74
CA ARG A 149 -3.48 2.35 -17.89
C ARG A 149 -4.43 1.65 -16.91
N LYS A 150 -5.28 0.77 -17.41
CA LYS A 150 -6.25 0.03 -16.59
C LYS A 150 -5.58 -0.99 -15.69
N MET A 151 -4.51 -1.61 -16.14
CA MET A 151 -3.69 -2.50 -15.33
C MET A 151 -3.18 -1.83 -14.07
N ASN A 152 -2.65 -0.60 -14.16
CA ASN A 152 -2.20 0.16 -12.99
C ASN A 152 -3.34 0.41 -12.00
N ILE A 153 -4.54 0.75 -12.50
CA ILE A 153 -5.73 1.00 -11.67
C ILE A 153 -6.16 -0.27 -10.92
N VAL A 154 -6.25 -1.40 -11.65
CA VAL A 154 -6.69 -2.67 -11.05
C VAL A 154 -5.62 -3.24 -10.10
N THR A 155 -4.34 -3.06 -10.42
CA THR A 155 -3.23 -3.48 -9.56
C THR A 155 -3.22 -2.68 -8.25
N ASP A 156 -3.48 -1.37 -8.31
CA ASP A 156 -3.61 -0.53 -7.12
C ASP A 156 -4.74 -1.03 -6.21
N GLU A 157 -5.91 -1.33 -6.77
CA GLU A 157 -7.00 -1.92 -6.00
C GLU A 157 -6.65 -3.31 -5.44
N ALA A 158 -5.97 -4.16 -6.23
CA ALA A 158 -5.59 -5.50 -5.79
C ALA A 158 -4.58 -5.47 -4.63
N ILE A 159 -3.65 -4.52 -4.61
CA ILE A 159 -2.69 -4.34 -3.51
C ILE A 159 -3.41 -3.93 -2.21
N HIS A 160 -4.53 -3.21 -2.30
CA HIS A 160 -5.25 -2.68 -1.16
C HIS A 160 -6.51 -3.48 -0.79
N SER A 161 -6.80 -4.57 -1.52
CA SER A 161 -7.94 -5.45 -1.24
C SER A 161 -7.53 -6.71 -0.48
N ASP A 162 -8.41 -7.24 0.33
CA ASP A 162 -8.18 -8.48 1.09
C ASP A 162 -7.99 -9.72 0.18
N SER A 163 -8.61 -9.72 -1.00
CA SER A 163 -8.52 -10.82 -1.95
C SER A 163 -7.21 -10.88 -2.71
N TRP A 164 -6.50 -9.75 -2.85
CA TRP A 164 -5.27 -9.60 -3.62
C TRP A 164 -5.40 -10.01 -5.09
N CYS A 165 -6.62 -10.29 -5.55
CA CYS A 165 -6.95 -10.63 -6.93
C CYS A 165 -8.22 -9.88 -7.35
N VAL A 166 -8.08 -8.92 -8.26
CA VAL A 166 -9.17 -8.04 -8.67
C VAL A 166 -9.35 -8.10 -10.19
N ARG A 167 -10.61 -8.23 -10.63
CA ARG A 167 -10.99 -8.07 -12.04
C ARG A 167 -11.33 -6.62 -12.32
N TYR A 168 -10.97 -6.15 -13.50
CA TYR A 168 -11.35 -4.80 -13.93
C TYR A 168 -12.86 -4.62 -13.88
N LYS A 169 -13.26 -3.47 -13.35
CA LYS A 169 -14.62 -2.91 -13.40
C LYS A 169 -14.51 -1.42 -13.61
N ALA A 170 -15.47 -0.82 -14.32
CA ALA A 170 -15.41 0.60 -14.67
C ALA A 170 -15.39 1.53 -13.45
N ASP A 171 -16.04 1.15 -12.33
CA ASP A 171 -16.06 1.92 -11.09
C ASP A 171 -14.68 2.04 -10.41
N LEU A 172 -13.71 1.19 -10.76
CA LEU A 172 -12.34 1.26 -10.25
C LEU A 172 -11.60 2.51 -10.74
N GLU A 173 -11.94 3.02 -11.92
CA GLU A 173 -11.34 4.26 -12.44
C GLU A 173 -11.70 5.47 -11.58
N ASP A 174 -12.96 5.55 -11.15
CA ASP A 174 -13.44 6.63 -10.28
C ASP A 174 -12.81 6.52 -8.87
N LYS A 175 -12.74 5.32 -8.31
CA LYS A 175 -12.08 5.05 -7.03
C LYS A 175 -10.60 5.43 -7.05
N TYR A 176 -9.88 5.02 -8.09
CA TYR A 176 -8.48 5.35 -8.27
C TYR A 176 -8.24 6.86 -8.37
N THR A 177 -9.05 7.55 -9.19
CA THR A 177 -8.97 9.00 -9.37
C THR A 177 -9.26 9.72 -8.05
N ARG A 178 -10.27 9.27 -7.29
CA ARG A 178 -10.61 9.81 -5.98
C ARG A 178 -9.46 9.62 -4.99
N ARG A 179 -8.85 8.43 -4.92
CA ARG A 179 -7.69 8.14 -4.06
C ARG A 179 -6.50 9.07 -4.36
N LEU A 180 -6.17 9.25 -5.64
CA LEU A 180 -5.11 10.17 -6.07
C LEU A 180 -5.41 11.61 -5.67
N SER A 181 -6.67 12.04 -5.84
CA SER A 181 -7.10 13.38 -5.47
C SER A 181 -7.00 13.59 -3.96
N ILE A 182 -7.48 12.65 -3.16
CA ILE A 182 -7.39 12.69 -1.70
C ILE A 182 -5.92 12.73 -1.26
N THR A 183 -5.06 11.88 -1.80
CA THR A 183 -3.63 11.85 -1.47
C THR A 183 -2.96 13.18 -1.76
N THR A 184 -3.25 13.78 -2.93
CA THR A 184 -2.65 15.04 -3.36
C THR A 184 -3.12 16.21 -2.48
N GLU A 185 -4.43 16.29 -2.26
CA GLU A 185 -5.03 17.36 -1.46
C GLU A 185 -4.68 17.23 0.03
N LEU A 186 -4.58 16.01 0.57
CA LEU A 186 -4.17 15.79 1.96
C LEU A 186 -2.72 16.25 2.19
N LYS A 187 -1.80 15.92 1.27
CA LYS A 187 -0.42 16.44 1.32
C LYS A 187 -0.41 17.97 1.35
N ARG A 188 -1.23 18.59 0.51
CA ARG A 188 -1.35 20.06 0.47
C ARG A 188 -1.90 20.60 1.80
N ALA A 189 -2.97 20.01 2.33
CA ALA A 189 -3.62 20.43 3.57
C ALA A 189 -2.69 20.33 4.79
N LEU A 190 -1.86 19.27 4.87
CA LEU A 190 -0.90 19.06 5.96
C LEU A 190 0.27 20.09 5.95
N ILE A 191 0.61 20.61 4.77
CA ILE A 191 1.69 21.62 4.62
C ILE A 191 1.14 23.04 4.71
N SER A 192 -0.04 23.26 4.12
CA SER A 192 -0.67 24.57 4.09
C SER A 192 -1.36 24.91 5.41
N GLN A 193 -1.24 26.17 5.87
CA GLN A 193 -1.98 26.64 7.06
C GLN A 193 -3.43 27.05 6.73
N GLN A 194 -4.06 26.41 5.76
CA GLN A 194 -5.40 26.78 5.25
C GLN A 194 -6.53 26.11 6.03
N ASN A 195 -6.52 26.02 7.33
CA ASN A 195 -7.64 25.59 8.21
C ASN A 195 -8.66 24.57 7.62
N GLU A 196 -8.21 23.70 6.67
CA GLU A 196 -9.05 22.65 6.08
C GLU A 196 -9.19 21.46 7.03
N LEU A 197 -8.15 21.19 7.82
CA LEU A 197 -8.15 20.20 8.89
C LEU A 197 -8.60 20.88 10.18
N SER A 198 -9.46 20.21 10.95
CA SER A 198 -9.94 20.69 12.23
C SER A 198 -10.16 19.52 13.19
N MET A 199 -10.19 19.82 14.49
CA MET A 199 -10.57 18.85 15.52
C MET A 199 -11.99 19.10 15.99
N VAL A 200 -12.73 18.00 16.20
CA VAL A 200 -13.97 18.01 16.99
C VAL A 200 -13.81 17.09 18.18
N TYR A 201 -14.53 17.39 19.25
CA TYR A 201 -14.38 16.69 20.51
C TYR A 201 -15.70 16.06 20.91
N GLN A 202 -15.73 14.72 21.00
CA GLN A 202 -16.90 13.96 21.42
C GLN A 202 -16.82 13.67 22.92
N PRO A 203 -17.78 14.18 23.74
CA PRO A 203 -17.72 14.00 25.19
C PRO A 203 -18.06 12.57 25.59
N LYS A 204 -17.25 12.03 26.51
CA LYS A 204 -17.54 10.81 27.28
C LYS A 204 -18.09 11.24 28.66
N ILE A 205 -19.26 10.71 29.03
CA ILE A 205 -19.97 11.08 30.24
C ILE A 205 -19.88 9.96 31.26
N ASP A 206 -19.45 10.27 32.47
CA ASP A 206 -19.54 9.38 33.61
C ASP A 206 -21.03 9.23 34.01
N LEU A 207 -21.54 8.00 33.90
CA LEU A 207 -22.97 7.71 34.15
C LEU A 207 -23.37 7.82 35.63
N GLN A 208 -22.43 7.82 36.57
CA GLN A 208 -22.72 7.99 38.01
C GLN A 208 -22.81 9.45 38.38
N THR A 209 -21.93 10.27 37.86
CA THR A 209 -21.85 11.70 38.19
C THR A 209 -22.57 12.58 37.18
N MET A 210 -22.93 12.04 36.00
CA MET A 210 -23.49 12.75 34.86
C MET A 210 -22.66 13.96 34.40
N LYS A 211 -21.35 13.87 34.61
CA LYS A 211 -20.36 14.88 34.18
C LYS A 211 -19.50 14.38 33.06
N VAL A 212 -19.01 15.29 32.23
CA VAL A 212 -17.98 14.99 31.23
C VAL A 212 -16.67 14.62 31.95
N CYS A 213 -16.19 13.41 31.72
CA CYS A 213 -14.96 12.92 32.31
C CYS A 213 -13.81 12.91 31.29
N SER A 214 -14.08 12.70 30.01
CA SER A 214 -13.11 12.70 28.93
C SER A 214 -13.74 13.21 27.66
N MET A 215 -12.92 13.58 26.67
CA MET A 215 -13.36 13.93 25.30
C MET A 215 -12.50 13.18 24.30
N GLU A 216 -13.11 12.54 23.30
CA GLU A 216 -12.39 11.95 22.19
C GLU A 216 -12.11 13.00 21.11
N ALA A 217 -10.84 13.15 20.76
CA ALA A 217 -10.37 14.05 19.72
C ALA A 217 -10.50 13.39 18.35
N LEU A 218 -11.34 13.93 17.50
CA LEU A 218 -11.67 13.37 16.19
C LEU A 218 -11.33 14.38 15.09
N ILE A 219 -10.41 14.01 14.21
CA ILE A 219 -10.04 14.84 13.06
C ILE A 219 -11.18 14.95 12.06
N ARG A 220 -11.33 16.14 11.48
CA ARG A 220 -12.25 16.42 10.37
C ARG A 220 -11.50 17.13 9.25
N TRP A 221 -11.84 16.80 8.04
CA TRP A 221 -11.26 17.43 6.87
C TRP A 221 -12.35 17.94 5.93
N ASN A 222 -12.34 19.25 5.71
CA ASN A 222 -13.24 19.93 4.77
C ASN A 222 -12.38 20.62 3.70
N ASN A 223 -12.15 19.91 2.61
CA ASN A 223 -11.26 20.35 1.53
C ASN A 223 -12.01 21.29 0.57
N SER A 224 -11.34 22.29 0.04
CA SER A 224 -11.94 23.28 -0.87
C SER A 224 -12.34 22.70 -2.24
N VAL A 225 -11.74 21.56 -2.65
CA VAL A 225 -11.99 20.89 -3.95
C VAL A 225 -12.91 19.67 -3.77
N LEU A 226 -12.64 18.86 -2.74
CA LEU A 226 -13.31 17.58 -2.50
C LEU A 226 -14.54 17.70 -1.59
N GLY A 227 -14.72 18.84 -0.92
CA GLY A 227 -15.74 19.02 0.12
C GLY A 227 -15.36 18.27 1.40
N PHE A 228 -16.37 17.82 2.15
CA PHE A 228 -16.14 16.98 3.32
C PHE A 228 -15.63 15.60 2.92
N VAL A 229 -14.46 15.22 3.46
CA VAL A 229 -13.88 13.89 3.29
C VAL A 229 -13.98 13.15 4.63
N PRO A 230 -14.69 12.01 4.69
CA PRO A 230 -14.83 11.22 5.91
C PRO A 230 -13.48 10.75 6.47
N PRO A 231 -13.30 10.74 7.81
CA PRO A 231 -12.04 10.32 8.44
C PRO A 231 -11.62 8.90 8.07
N ASP A 232 -12.52 7.94 8.09
CA ASP A 232 -12.29 6.56 7.70
C ASP A 232 -11.75 6.43 6.27
N GLU A 233 -12.22 7.27 5.34
CA GLU A 233 -11.71 7.28 3.97
C GLU A 233 -10.30 7.87 3.89
N PHE A 234 -10.06 9.09 4.40
CA PHE A 234 -8.76 9.71 4.20
C PHE A 234 -7.67 9.18 5.14
N ILE A 235 -7.99 8.64 6.31
CA ILE A 235 -7.03 7.98 7.21
C ILE A 235 -6.51 6.70 6.56
N THR A 236 -7.39 5.83 6.05
CA THR A 236 -6.99 4.62 5.31
C THR A 236 -6.09 4.96 4.12
N ILE A 237 -6.43 6.00 3.36
CA ILE A 237 -5.61 6.46 2.23
C ILE A 237 -4.27 7.03 2.72
N ALA A 238 -4.24 7.73 3.85
CA ALA A 238 -3.01 8.25 4.43
C ALA A 238 -2.06 7.13 4.88
N GLU A 239 -2.57 6.07 5.47
CA GLU A 239 -1.78 4.88 5.83
C GLU A 239 -1.16 4.23 4.59
N GLN A 240 -1.97 3.97 3.57
CA GLN A 240 -1.54 3.37 2.30
C GLN A 240 -0.52 4.23 1.54
N ALA A 241 -0.65 5.55 1.63
CA ALA A 241 0.23 6.52 0.98
C ALA A 241 1.47 6.92 1.81
N GLY A 242 1.63 6.36 3.03
CA GLY A 242 2.71 6.71 3.95
C GLY A 242 2.64 8.15 4.48
N LEU A 243 1.42 8.70 4.60
CA LEU A 243 1.17 10.04 5.11
C LEU A 243 0.68 10.04 6.57
N ILE A 244 0.42 8.88 7.14
CA ILE A 244 -0.21 8.76 8.46
C ILE A 244 0.62 9.45 9.55
N GLU A 245 1.94 9.34 9.54
CA GLU A 245 2.82 10.03 10.49
C GLU A 245 2.62 11.56 10.46
N GLN A 246 2.42 12.13 9.26
CA GLN A 246 2.19 13.57 9.11
C GLN A 246 0.81 13.96 9.65
N VAL A 247 -0.20 13.12 9.41
CA VAL A 247 -1.56 13.30 9.95
C VAL A 247 -1.51 13.24 11.48
N THR A 248 -0.93 12.19 12.05
CA THR A 248 -0.80 12.02 13.51
C THR A 248 -0.01 13.17 14.14
N SER A 249 1.08 13.59 13.50
CA SER A 249 1.86 14.76 13.96
C SER A 249 1.04 16.05 13.98
N TRP A 250 0.15 16.25 13.02
CA TRP A 250 -0.77 17.38 12.98
C TRP A 250 -1.83 17.26 14.10
N VAL A 251 -2.45 16.08 14.24
CA VAL A 251 -3.43 15.79 15.29
C VAL A 251 -2.84 16.01 16.68
N MET A 252 -1.65 15.50 16.96
CA MET A 252 -0.93 15.70 18.22
C MET A 252 -0.80 17.19 18.56
N LYS A 253 -0.28 17.98 17.62
CA LYS A 253 -0.07 19.41 17.84
C LYS A 253 -1.37 20.14 18.15
N GLN A 254 -2.42 19.88 17.36
CA GLN A 254 -3.70 20.53 17.52
C GLN A 254 -4.37 20.11 18.82
N THR A 255 -4.41 18.79 19.11
CA THR A 255 -5.04 18.27 20.33
C THR A 255 -4.35 18.79 21.60
N ILE A 256 -3.03 18.86 21.62
CA ILE A 256 -2.27 19.36 22.77
C ILE A 256 -2.50 20.87 22.96
N SER A 257 -2.51 21.64 21.89
CA SER A 257 -2.83 23.06 21.91
C SER A 257 -4.25 23.32 22.43
N ASP A 258 -5.24 22.55 21.94
CA ASP A 258 -6.63 22.66 22.40
C ASP A 258 -6.77 22.22 23.87
N LEU A 259 -6.05 21.19 24.29
CA LEU A 259 -6.03 20.73 25.68
C LEU A 259 -5.44 21.81 26.62
N ALA A 260 -4.37 22.49 26.19
CA ALA A 260 -3.80 23.62 26.93
C ALA A 260 -4.86 24.75 27.08
N TYR A 261 -5.54 25.07 26.01
CA TYR A 261 -6.64 26.03 26.04
C TYR A 261 -7.78 25.61 26.98
N PHE A 262 -8.18 24.33 26.99
CA PHE A 262 -9.18 23.83 27.93
C PHE A 262 -8.73 23.94 29.39
N ARG A 263 -7.46 23.67 29.69
CA ARG A 263 -6.87 23.85 31.02
C ARG A 263 -6.88 25.31 31.46
N GLU A 264 -6.53 26.24 30.56
CA GLU A 264 -6.61 27.68 30.82
C GLU A 264 -8.05 28.14 31.17
N LYS A 265 -9.07 27.53 30.54
CA LYS A 265 -10.47 27.78 30.84
C LYS A 265 -11.00 27.07 32.10
N GLY A 266 -10.15 26.32 32.80
CA GLY A 266 -10.50 25.64 34.06
C GLY A 266 -11.18 24.29 33.89
N TYR A 267 -11.14 23.69 32.67
CA TYR A 267 -11.67 22.34 32.45
C TYR A 267 -10.68 21.27 32.86
N GLY A 268 -11.15 20.25 33.62
CA GLY A 268 -10.32 19.18 34.18
C GLY A 268 -10.44 17.81 33.49
N PHE A 269 -11.24 17.69 32.42
CA PHE A 269 -11.42 16.43 31.70
C PHE A 269 -10.12 16.00 30.96
N THR A 270 -9.97 14.71 30.70
CA THR A 270 -8.90 14.19 29.83
C THR A 270 -9.32 14.28 28.34
N VAL A 271 -8.34 14.25 27.44
CA VAL A 271 -8.61 14.13 26.00
C VAL A 271 -8.02 12.82 25.50
N ALA A 272 -8.83 12.02 24.82
CA ALA A 272 -8.42 10.80 24.17
C ALA A 272 -8.04 11.07 22.72
N MET A 273 -6.95 10.47 22.24
CA MET A 273 -6.43 10.60 20.88
C MET A 273 -6.07 9.23 20.30
N ASN A 274 -6.54 8.97 19.09
CA ASN A 274 -6.25 7.73 18.37
C ASN A 274 -4.80 7.69 17.85
N LEU A 275 -4.15 6.52 17.99
CA LEU A 275 -2.84 6.21 17.41
C LEU A 275 -2.94 4.94 16.54
N SER A 276 -2.29 4.96 15.39
CA SER A 276 -2.14 3.77 14.55
C SER A 276 -0.99 2.87 15.02
N THR A 277 -0.96 1.62 14.54
CA THR A 277 0.17 0.69 14.76
C THR A 277 1.52 1.30 14.35
N GLN A 278 1.55 2.00 13.22
CA GLN A 278 2.76 2.64 12.71
C GLN A 278 3.24 3.77 13.65
N ASP A 279 2.30 4.52 14.24
CA ASP A 279 2.61 5.58 15.19
C ASP A 279 3.22 5.03 16.48
N ILE A 280 2.69 3.91 17.00
CA ILE A 280 3.20 3.26 18.21
C ILE A 280 4.62 2.73 18.02
N GLN A 281 4.96 2.25 16.84
CA GLN A 281 6.30 1.77 16.50
C GLN A 281 7.30 2.91 16.24
N ASN A 282 6.82 4.12 16.03
CA ASN A 282 7.65 5.28 15.71
C ASN A 282 8.13 6.03 16.97
N LYS A 283 9.30 5.64 17.50
CA LYS A 283 9.89 6.25 18.68
C LYS A 283 10.14 7.75 18.55
N VAL A 284 10.41 8.25 17.35
CA VAL A 284 10.61 9.69 17.10
C VAL A 284 9.31 10.44 17.30
N LEU A 285 8.20 9.92 16.77
CA LEU A 285 6.87 10.49 16.94
C LEU A 285 6.44 10.52 18.41
N LEU A 286 6.67 9.42 19.14
CA LEU A 286 6.35 9.32 20.57
C LEU A 286 7.20 10.28 21.42
N THR A 287 8.49 10.45 21.08
CA THR A 287 9.35 11.44 21.74
C THR A 287 8.83 12.86 21.53
N LYS A 288 8.36 13.16 20.30
CA LYS A 288 7.77 14.45 19.97
C LYS A 288 6.48 14.70 20.75
N LEU A 289 5.64 13.69 20.95
CA LEU A 289 4.43 13.77 21.78
C LEU A 289 4.77 14.26 23.20
N VAL A 290 5.75 13.62 23.83
CA VAL A 290 6.22 13.98 25.17
C VAL A 290 6.75 15.43 25.20
N SER A 291 7.52 15.84 24.19
CA SER A 291 8.06 17.20 24.10
C SER A 291 6.95 18.25 24.00
N LEU A 292 5.95 18.02 23.15
CA LEU A 292 4.80 18.93 22.96
C LEU A 292 4.01 19.12 24.27
N LEU A 293 3.74 18.04 25.02
CA LEU A 293 3.08 18.15 26.33
C LEU A 293 3.93 18.94 27.32
N THR A 294 5.24 18.73 27.34
CA THR A 294 6.15 19.44 28.23
C THR A 294 6.22 20.93 27.91
N GLU A 295 6.26 21.28 26.61
CA GLU A 295 6.27 22.68 26.14
C GLU A 295 5.01 23.45 26.57
N GLU A 296 3.83 22.79 26.57
CA GLU A 296 2.56 23.36 27.00
C GLU A 296 2.33 23.22 28.52
N GLY A 297 3.26 22.66 29.28
CA GLY A 297 3.16 22.47 30.72
C GLY A 297 2.04 21.50 31.15
N LEU A 298 1.71 20.54 30.27
CA LEU A 298 0.66 19.56 30.51
C LEU A 298 1.24 18.25 31.06
N SER A 299 0.51 17.64 32.02
CA SER A 299 0.81 16.29 32.50
C SER A 299 0.42 15.24 31.45
N PRO A 300 1.22 14.16 31.25
CA PRO A 300 0.85 13.05 30.38
C PRO A 300 -0.51 12.42 30.71
N GLU A 301 -0.92 12.40 31.98
CA GLU A 301 -2.20 11.90 32.44
C GLU A 301 -3.40 12.68 31.87
N ALA A 302 -3.18 13.89 31.34
CA ALA A 302 -4.23 14.68 30.71
C ALA A 302 -4.60 14.20 29.30
N LEU A 303 -3.77 13.34 28.70
CA LEU A 303 -3.95 12.75 27.38
C LEU A 303 -4.06 11.22 27.50
N GLU A 304 -5.15 10.66 27.00
CA GLU A 304 -5.37 9.23 26.85
C GLU A 304 -5.06 8.83 25.42
N LEU A 305 -4.37 7.70 25.21
CA LEU A 305 -4.00 7.19 23.89
C LEU A 305 -4.89 5.99 23.55
N GLU A 306 -5.67 6.09 22.49
CA GLU A 306 -6.57 5.03 22.02
C GLU A 306 -5.91 4.22 20.90
N ILE A 307 -5.99 2.89 21.03
CA ILE A 307 -5.36 1.93 20.13
C ILE A 307 -6.40 0.88 19.80
N THR A 308 -6.51 0.46 18.53
CA THR A 308 -7.42 -0.63 18.17
C THR A 308 -6.79 -2.01 18.42
N GLU A 309 -7.62 -3.05 18.65
CA GLU A 309 -7.14 -4.43 18.82
C GLU A 309 -6.32 -4.91 17.62
N SER A 310 -6.69 -4.51 16.41
CA SER A 310 -6.00 -4.85 15.16
C SER A 310 -4.57 -4.30 15.12
N ASP A 311 -4.32 -3.21 15.82
CA ASP A 311 -3.03 -2.53 15.84
C ASP A 311 -1.96 -3.28 16.66
N LEU A 312 -2.34 -4.17 17.55
CA LEU A 312 -1.43 -4.90 18.43
C LEU A 312 -0.82 -6.17 17.81
N VAL A 313 -1.30 -6.63 16.66
CA VAL A 313 -0.94 -7.94 16.09
C VAL A 313 0.32 -7.90 15.22
N ALA A 314 0.67 -6.77 14.61
CA ALA A 314 1.83 -6.62 13.74
C ALA A 314 3.07 -6.19 14.55
N ASP A 315 4.05 -7.06 14.71
CA ASP A 315 5.32 -6.85 15.45
C ASP A 315 5.15 -6.35 16.89
N ALA A 316 4.55 -7.22 17.72
CA ALA A 316 4.18 -6.91 19.11
C ALA A 316 5.34 -6.46 20.01
N SER A 317 6.59 -6.84 19.72
CA SER A 317 7.71 -6.64 20.63
C SER A 317 8.09 -5.15 20.80
N LEU A 318 8.26 -4.44 19.68
CA LEU A 318 8.62 -3.01 19.69
C LEU A 318 7.46 -2.14 20.17
N ALA A 319 6.23 -2.47 19.74
CA ALA A 319 5.04 -1.79 20.20
C ALA A 319 4.89 -1.90 21.73
N ILE A 320 5.04 -3.10 22.31
CA ILE A 320 4.95 -3.33 23.75
C ILE A 320 6.04 -2.54 24.50
N GLU A 321 7.29 -2.50 24.00
CA GLU A 321 8.36 -1.72 24.61
C GLU A 321 7.99 -0.23 24.68
N ASN A 322 7.55 0.34 23.58
CA ASN A 322 7.17 1.75 23.48
C ASN A 322 5.96 2.07 24.37
N LEU A 323 4.93 1.20 24.40
CA LEU A 323 3.77 1.36 25.27
C LEU A 323 4.16 1.33 26.76
N ASN A 324 5.06 0.43 27.15
CA ASN A 324 5.57 0.37 28.53
C ASN A 324 6.36 1.65 28.90
N GLU A 325 7.16 2.19 27.97
CA GLU A 325 7.90 3.44 28.19
C GLU A 325 6.92 4.61 28.40
N LEU A 326 5.85 4.73 27.60
CA LEU A 326 4.84 5.77 27.76
C LEU A 326 4.04 5.60 29.05
N THR A 327 3.66 4.36 29.40
CA THR A 327 3.00 4.07 30.68
C THR A 327 3.85 4.51 31.87
N ALA A 328 5.15 4.23 31.83
CA ALA A 328 6.10 4.66 32.87
C ALA A 328 6.22 6.19 32.97
N ARG A 329 5.88 6.93 31.91
CA ARG A 329 5.82 8.39 31.87
C ARG A 329 4.47 8.97 32.31
N GLY A 330 3.47 8.13 32.62
CA GLY A 330 2.14 8.52 33.10
C GLY A 330 1.05 8.60 32.06
N PHE A 331 1.27 8.11 30.82
CA PHE A 331 0.19 8.01 29.82
C PHE A 331 -0.78 6.88 30.16
N HIS A 332 -2.05 7.11 29.87
CA HIS A 332 -3.10 6.11 29.94
C HIS A 332 -3.47 5.63 28.53
N PHE A 333 -3.81 4.34 28.43
CA PHE A 333 -4.22 3.71 27.19
C PHE A 333 -5.64 3.18 27.29
N ALA A 334 -6.40 3.31 26.19
CA ALA A 334 -7.69 2.65 25.94
C ALA A 334 -7.60 1.78 24.70
N ILE A 335 -8.34 0.66 24.68
CA ILE A 335 -8.43 -0.30 23.59
C ILE A 335 -9.88 -0.39 23.12
#